data_f319559e748dacfc88caed5f832db34b
#
_entry.id   f319559e748dacfc88caed5f832db34b
#
_cell.length_a   1.000
_cell.length_b   1.000
_cell.length_c   1.000
_cell.angle_alpha   90.00
_cell.angle_beta   90.00
_cell.angle_gamma   90.00
#
_symmetry.space_group_name_H-M   'P 1'
#
loop_
_entity.id
_entity.type
_entity.pdbx_description
1 polymer ?
#
loop_
_entity_poly.entity_id
_entity_poly.type
_entity_poly.pdbx_seq_one_letter_code
_entity_poly.pdbx_strand_id
1 'polypeptide(L)'
;MRFRLKITICMLCLVSILFGAGSSALILLTFQNSLEREKNAAEDSYRMLMYMMQMAGGMENLSGTEEIRSVLRQIAGQRDAYWDGVTLSSGEEVLYSQGDTAEYLAGQEERGSGEEWVITFFQAENGKNYLRISGGLPAEGETMYLEAAHDITAIYENRDRQQNAYRAVFLLTMLLCAVLAYSMSFVLTRPLDRLSRGTREIARGNLAFRSGIRSGDEIGRLSMDFDRMAKRLERNVRELEQAVERQERFVGSFTHELKTPMTSVIGYADLLRSRELSEEERQDAANYIFSEGKRLERLSLKLLDIYVAEQTRLQLSLHSPGQIVEDVAGHLQAGYEE
;
A
#
# COMPACT_ATOMS: atom_id res chain seq x y z
N MET A 1 -7.76 -6.74 12.30
CA MET A 1 -7.46 -5.36 11.88
C MET A 1 -8.13 -5.09 10.54
N ARG A 2 -8.87 -3.99 10.36
CA ARG A 2 -9.49 -3.64 9.08
C ARG A 2 -8.39 -3.34 8.06
N PHE A 3 -8.55 -3.74 6.81
CA PHE A 3 -7.58 -3.55 5.72
C PHE A 3 -7.08 -2.09 5.60
N ARG A 4 -7.96 -1.12 5.85
CA ARG A 4 -7.65 0.33 5.92
C ARG A 4 -6.52 0.64 6.90
N LEU A 5 -6.59 0.08 8.12
CA LEU A 5 -5.60 0.35 9.16
C LEU A 5 -4.22 -0.22 8.80
N LYS A 6 -4.19 -1.38 8.13
CA LYS A 6 -2.93 -1.98 7.67
C LYS A 6 -2.21 -1.10 6.65
N ILE A 7 -2.94 -0.57 5.64
CA ILE A 7 -2.35 0.32 4.63
C ILE A 7 -1.84 1.60 5.27
N THR A 8 -2.65 2.23 6.13
CA THR A 8 -2.26 3.48 6.81
C THR A 8 -1.01 3.28 7.66
N ILE A 9 -0.94 2.21 8.45
CA ILE A 9 0.24 1.89 9.27
C ILE A 9 1.46 1.63 8.38
N CYS A 10 1.32 0.85 7.32
CA CYS A 10 2.43 0.54 6.42
C CYS A 10 3.00 1.82 5.76
N MET A 11 2.15 2.71 5.28
CA MET A 11 2.56 4.01 4.72
C MET A 11 3.24 4.90 5.75
N LEU A 12 2.70 4.99 6.97
CA LEU A 12 3.30 5.78 8.05
C LEU A 12 4.67 5.23 8.47
N CYS A 13 4.81 3.90 8.58
CA CYS A 13 6.09 3.28 8.88
C CYS A 13 7.13 3.57 7.79
N LEU A 14 6.76 3.45 6.52
CA LEU A 14 7.66 3.72 5.40
C LEU A 14 8.13 5.18 5.39
N VAL A 15 7.21 6.14 5.54
CA VAL A 15 7.55 7.57 5.61
C VAL A 15 8.40 7.87 6.83
N SER A 16 8.09 7.28 8.00
CA SER A 16 8.86 7.46 9.23
C SER A 16 10.32 6.98 9.08
N ILE A 17 10.52 5.81 8.50
CA ILE A 17 11.86 5.26 8.28
C ILE A 17 12.64 6.12 7.28
N LEU A 18 12.06 6.44 6.13
CA LEU A 18 12.73 7.21 5.09
C LEU A 18 13.08 8.63 5.55
N PHE A 19 12.12 9.32 6.16
CA PHE A 19 12.36 10.70 6.64
C PHE A 19 13.28 10.72 7.85
N GLY A 20 13.10 9.79 8.80
CA GLY A 20 13.94 9.71 9.99
C GLY A 20 15.40 9.39 9.66
N ALA A 21 15.63 8.37 8.83
CA ALA A 21 16.99 8.02 8.38
C ALA A 21 17.61 9.12 7.53
N GLY A 22 16.86 9.68 6.58
CA GLY A 22 17.35 10.74 5.68
C GLY A 22 17.71 12.02 6.43
N SER A 23 16.85 12.49 7.35
CA SER A 23 17.12 13.68 8.14
C SER A 23 18.31 13.49 9.09
N SER A 24 18.40 12.32 9.74
CA SER A 24 19.52 11.99 10.63
C SER A 24 20.85 11.96 9.89
N ALA A 25 20.90 11.32 8.71
CA ALA A 25 22.09 11.28 7.87
C ALA A 25 22.50 12.69 7.41
N LEU A 26 21.53 13.51 7.00
CA LEU A 26 21.82 14.87 6.54
C LEU A 26 22.35 15.78 7.66
N ILE A 27 21.76 15.70 8.85
CA ILE A 27 22.25 16.44 10.02
C ILE A 27 23.69 16.02 10.35
N LEU A 28 23.94 14.68 10.38
CA LEU A 28 25.26 14.13 10.68
C LEU A 28 26.31 14.61 9.66
N LEU A 29 26.00 14.50 8.36
CA LEU A 29 26.93 14.96 7.30
C LEU A 29 27.19 16.46 7.36
N THR A 30 26.14 17.26 7.60
CA THR A 30 26.30 18.72 7.71
C THR A 30 27.14 19.09 8.93
N PHE A 31 26.92 18.44 10.06
CA PHE A 31 27.70 18.63 11.28
C PHE A 31 29.15 18.23 11.08
N GLN A 32 29.43 17.05 10.52
CA GLN A 32 30.80 16.61 10.23
C GLN A 32 31.50 17.55 9.27
N ASN A 33 30.84 17.97 8.18
CA ASN A 33 31.43 18.90 7.24
C ASN A 33 31.71 20.28 7.85
N SER A 34 30.87 20.73 8.79
CA SER A 34 31.11 22.02 9.50
C SER A 34 32.30 21.91 10.45
N LEU A 35 32.36 20.77 11.19
CA LEU A 35 33.47 20.52 12.11
C LEU A 35 34.82 20.38 11.39
N GLU A 36 34.83 19.66 10.25
CA GLU A 36 36.04 19.49 9.43
C GLU A 36 36.50 20.81 8.82
N ARG A 37 35.58 21.66 8.36
CA ARG A 37 35.93 23.01 7.88
C ARG A 37 36.56 23.87 8.99
N GLU A 38 35.99 23.84 10.20
CA GLU A 38 36.49 24.59 11.31
C GLU A 38 37.84 24.07 11.78
N LYS A 39 38.03 22.75 11.80
CA LYS A 39 39.32 22.11 12.07
C LYS A 39 40.39 22.59 11.08
N ASN A 40 40.10 22.56 9.78
CA ASN A 40 41.06 22.99 8.76
C ASN A 40 41.39 24.49 8.88
N ALA A 41 40.38 25.34 9.15
CA ALA A 41 40.57 26.75 9.38
C ALA A 41 41.44 27.03 10.64
N ALA A 42 41.20 26.27 11.71
CA ALA A 42 41.98 26.31 12.93
C ALA A 42 43.44 25.87 12.69
N GLU A 43 43.66 24.77 11.94
CA GLU A 43 45.00 24.32 11.57
C GLU A 43 45.76 25.38 10.77
N ASP A 44 45.12 25.99 9.77
CA ASP A 44 45.77 27.04 8.95
C ASP A 44 46.07 28.29 9.78
N SER A 45 45.17 28.72 10.65
CA SER A 45 45.36 29.85 11.55
C SER A 45 46.45 29.55 12.58
N TYR A 46 46.49 28.32 13.11
CA TYR A 46 47.53 27.91 14.06
C TYR A 46 48.90 27.82 13.41
N ARG A 47 49.01 27.29 12.18
CA ARG A 47 50.25 27.27 11.39
C ARG A 47 50.79 28.67 11.18
N MET A 48 49.92 29.63 10.86
CA MET A 48 50.29 31.03 10.71
C MET A 48 50.81 31.61 12.05
N LEU A 49 50.16 31.31 13.17
CA LEU A 49 50.57 31.73 14.49
C LEU A 49 51.95 31.17 14.86
N MET A 50 52.18 29.87 14.64
CA MET A 50 53.46 29.20 14.85
C MET A 50 54.58 29.80 14.01
N TYR A 51 54.28 30.06 12.72
CA TYR A 51 55.24 30.71 11.82
C TYR A 51 55.63 32.11 12.29
N MET A 52 54.71 32.95 12.72
CA MET A 52 54.94 34.25 13.28
C MET A 52 55.76 34.15 14.55
N MET A 53 55.54 33.19 15.41
CA MET A 53 56.31 32.97 16.63
C MET A 53 57.74 32.51 16.34
N GLN A 54 57.93 31.61 15.35
CA GLN A 54 59.30 31.23 14.92
C GLN A 54 60.09 32.36 14.31
N MET A 55 59.43 33.19 13.49
CA MET A 55 60.08 34.40 12.92
C MET A 55 60.45 35.40 13.98
N ALA A 56 59.60 35.62 14.97
CA ALA A 56 59.87 36.46 16.11
C ALA A 56 61.01 35.93 16.98
N GLY A 57 61.07 34.60 17.19
CA GLY A 57 62.12 33.91 17.94
C GLY A 57 63.46 33.79 17.21
N GLY A 58 63.48 33.88 15.88
CA GLY A 58 64.69 33.80 15.02
C GLY A 58 65.46 35.12 14.82
N MET A 59 64.94 36.25 15.26
CA MET A 59 65.69 37.48 15.37
C MET A 59 66.59 37.38 16.59
N GLU A 60 67.93 37.48 16.36
CA GLU A 60 69.07 37.26 17.25
C GLU A 60 69.03 37.95 18.63
N ASN A 61 67.91 38.62 19.00
CA ASN A 61 67.73 39.38 20.23
C ASN A 61 66.50 39.00 21.08
N LEU A 62 65.77 37.87 20.76
CA LEU A 62 64.61 37.42 21.52
C LEU A 62 65.01 36.38 22.59
N SER A 63 65.99 36.72 23.45
CA SER A 63 66.38 35.89 24.59
C SER A 63 65.49 36.13 25.84
N GLY A 64 64.37 36.85 25.70
CA GLY A 64 63.52 37.24 26.81
C GLY A 64 62.05 36.85 26.66
N THR A 65 61.51 36.23 27.66
CA THR A 65 60.06 35.88 27.82
C THR A 65 59.17 37.11 27.58
N GLU A 66 59.60 38.31 27.80
CA GLU A 66 58.91 39.60 27.62
C GLU A 66 58.69 39.97 26.15
N GLU A 67 59.59 39.59 25.26
CA GLU A 67 59.49 39.92 23.83
C GLU A 67 58.47 38.96 23.17
N ILE A 68 58.54 37.69 23.51
CA ILE A 68 57.54 36.71 23.07
C ILE A 68 56.13 37.12 23.58
N ARG A 69 56.04 37.59 24.81
CA ARG A 69 54.79 38.13 25.38
C ARG A 69 54.28 39.34 24.58
N SER A 70 55.19 40.23 24.15
CA SER A 70 54.80 41.42 23.38
C SER A 70 54.21 41.06 22.01
N VAL A 71 54.79 40.08 21.31
CA VAL A 71 54.29 39.53 20.03
C VAL A 71 52.96 38.85 20.18
N LEU A 72 52.82 37.98 21.18
CA LEU A 72 51.53 37.33 21.47
C LEU A 72 50.45 38.35 21.82
N ARG A 73 50.75 39.36 22.63
CA ARG A 73 49.84 40.46 22.99
C ARG A 73 49.40 41.26 21.76
N GLN A 74 50.29 41.47 20.81
CA GLN A 74 49.95 42.16 19.56
C GLN A 74 49.09 41.31 18.62
N ILE A 75 49.34 39.99 18.52
CA ILE A 75 48.63 39.07 17.64
C ILE A 75 47.26 38.68 18.25
N ALA A 76 47.23 38.23 19.51
CA ALA A 76 46.04 37.80 20.19
C ALA A 76 45.13 38.96 20.63
N GLY A 77 45.73 40.21 20.78
CA GLY A 77 44.95 41.36 21.17
C GLY A 77 44.21 42.09 20.05
N GLN A 78 44.25 41.59 18.80
CA GLN A 78 43.45 42.13 17.71
C GLN A 78 41.98 41.79 17.90
N ARG A 79 41.09 42.78 17.65
CA ARG A 79 39.64 42.66 17.88
C ARG A 79 38.96 41.55 17.03
N ASP A 80 39.61 41.15 15.94
CA ASP A 80 39.18 40.11 15.00
C ASP A 80 40.07 38.85 15.05
N ALA A 81 40.72 38.59 16.21
CA ALA A 81 41.54 37.39 16.37
C ALA A 81 40.66 36.13 16.23
N TYR A 82 41.14 35.18 15.43
CA TYR A 82 40.45 33.89 15.23
C TYR A 82 40.33 33.11 16.55
N TRP A 83 41.30 33.30 17.47
CA TRP A 83 41.42 32.57 18.71
C TRP A 83 40.75 33.29 19.89
N ASP A 84 39.89 32.58 20.62
CA ASP A 84 39.24 33.08 21.85
C ASP A 84 40.17 33.02 23.06
N GLY A 85 41.24 32.22 22.98
CA GLY A 85 42.28 32.18 23.99
C GLY A 85 43.56 31.58 23.44
N VAL A 86 44.69 32.14 23.92
CA VAL A 86 46.05 31.67 23.59
C VAL A 86 46.85 31.60 24.89
N THR A 87 47.56 30.49 25.09
CA THR A 87 48.43 30.25 26.25
C THR A 87 49.80 29.77 25.79
N LEU A 88 50.85 30.33 26.34
CA LEU A 88 52.19 29.84 26.19
C LEU A 88 52.70 29.35 27.55
N SER A 89 53.19 28.11 27.57
CA SER A 89 53.70 27.47 28.81
C SER A 89 55.07 26.84 28.56
N SER A 90 55.90 26.79 29.62
CA SER A 90 57.12 25.98 29.65
C SER A 90 57.00 25.01 30.81
N GLY A 91 56.91 23.71 30.48
CA GLY A 91 56.57 22.69 31.47
C GLY A 91 55.19 22.94 32.10
N GLU A 92 55.17 23.17 33.39
CA GLU A 92 53.96 23.54 34.15
C GLU A 92 53.78 25.05 34.37
N GLU A 93 54.78 25.84 34.03
CA GLU A 93 54.74 27.30 34.21
C GLU A 93 54.06 27.99 33.02
N VAL A 94 52.99 28.75 33.29
CA VAL A 94 52.29 29.55 32.29
C VAL A 94 53.04 30.89 32.12
N LEU A 95 53.67 31.03 30.98
CA LEU A 95 54.47 32.24 30.65
C LEU A 95 53.58 33.39 30.14
N TYR A 96 52.53 33.05 29.41
CA TYR A 96 51.56 34.00 28.86
C TYR A 96 50.19 33.34 28.76
N SER A 97 49.16 34.11 29.07
CA SER A 97 47.78 33.66 28.93
C SER A 97 46.89 34.84 28.62
N GLN A 98 46.07 34.72 27.56
CA GLN A 98 45.13 35.74 27.14
C GLN A 98 43.85 35.10 26.65
N GLY A 99 42.70 35.72 26.95
CA GLY A 99 41.37 35.33 26.52
C GLY A 99 40.60 34.55 27.60
N ASP A 100 39.30 34.43 27.40
CA ASP A 100 38.36 33.82 28.36
C ASP A 100 38.59 32.31 28.55
N THR A 101 39.33 31.68 27.62
CA THR A 101 39.56 30.23 27.60
C THR A 101 40.88 29.81 28.22
N ALA A 102 41.71 30.78 28.61
CA ALA A 102 43.04 30.53 29.11
C ALA A 102 43.09 29.66 30.36
N GLU A 103 42.07 29.76 31.23
CA GLU A 103 41.91 28.94 32.44
C GLU A 103 41.64 27.47 32.10
N TYR A 104 40.98 27.18 30.99
CA TYR A 104 40.65 25.83 30.55
C TYR A 104 41.76 25.15 29.74
N LEU A 105 42.75 25.91 29.27
CA LEU A 105 43.92 25.41 28.55
C LEU A 105 44.98 24.87 29.50
N ALA A 106 45.12 25.48 30.69
CA ALA A 106 46.10 25.08 31.69
C ALA A 106 45.67 23.74 32.35
N GLY A 107 46.36 22.65 32.07
CA GLY A 107 46.18 21.37 32.79
C GLY A 107 45.71 20.18 31.93
N GLN A 108 45.65 20.32 30.63
CA GLN A 108 45.34 19.18 29.75
C GLN A 108 46.59 18.35 29.40
N GLU A 109 46.51 17.00 29.56
CA GLU A 109 47.68 16.10 29.48
C GLU A 109 48.20 15.87 28.04
N GLU A 110 47.39 16.08 26.99
CA GLU A 110 47.79 15.83 25.62
C GLU A 110 48.40 17.09 24.99
N ARG A 111 49.73 17.10 24.87
CA ARG A 111 50.50 18.18 24.22
C ARG A 111 51.26 17.62 23.04
N GLY A 112 51.20 18.30 21.89
CA GLY A 112 52.01 17.95 20.74
C GLY A 112 53.51 18.22 20.98
N SER A 113 54.38 17.36 20.49
CA SER A 113 55.83 17.49 20.60
C SER A 113 56.47 17.74 19.24
N GLY A 114 57.34 18.75 19.16
CA GLY A 114 58.05 19.10 17.93
C GLY A 114 57.17 19.77 16.87
N GLU A 115 57.25 19.29 15.63
CA GLU A 115 56.47 19.81 14.49
C GLU A 115 55.03 19.27 14.42
N GLU A 116 54.67 18.33 15.28
CA GLU A 116 53.31 17.78 15.34
C GLU A 116 52.48 18.50 16.39
N TRP A 117 51.32 19.01 16.00
CA TRP A 117 50.31 19.54 16.91
C TRP A 117 49.17 18.55 17.14
N VAL A 118 48.55 18.64 18.32
CA VAL A 118 47.40 17.83 18.73
C VAL A 118 46.16 18.71 18.70
N ILE A 119 45.10 18.23 18.07
CA ILE A 119 43.78 18.88 18.05
C ILE A 119 42.85 18.11 18.95
N THR A 120 42.23 18.79 19.90
CA THR A 120 41.27 18.23 20.82
C THR A 120 39.99 19.07 20.84
N PHE A 121 38.86 18.39 21.02
CA PHE A 121 37.55 19.02 21.22
C PHE A 121 37.15 18.82 22.67
N PHE A 122 36.74 19.85 23.36
CA PHE A 122 36.31 19.75 24.74
C PHE A 122 35.14 20.68 25.04
N GLN A 123 34.39 20.36 26.06
CA GLN A 123 33.35 21.21 26.60
C GLN A 123 33.86 21.80 27.92
N ALA A 124 33.86 23.11 28.02
CA ALA A 124 34.26 23.82 29.23
C ALA A 124 33.14 23.83 30.28
N GLU A 125 33.46 24.16 31.52
CA GLU A 125 32.48 24.24 32.62
C GLU A 125 31.37 25.28 32.38
N ASN A 126 31.64 26.29 31.55
CA ASN A 126 30.65 27.27 31.13
C ASN A 126 29.62 26.71 30.12
N GLY A 127 29.71 25.42 29.73
CA GLY A 127 28.86 24.76 28.74
C GLY A 127 29.20 25.03 27.28
N LYS A 128 30.21 25.85 26.99
CA LYS A 128 30.69 26.13 25.63
C LYS A 128 31.59 25.00 25.12
N ASN A 129 31.58 24.80 23.80
CA ASN A 129 32.44 23.83 23.14
C ASN A 129 33.59 24.53 22.43
N TYR A 130 34.77 24.02 22.65
CA TYR A 130 36.01 24.60 22.09
C TYR A 130 36.80 23.58 21.28
N LEU A 131 37.44 24.06 20.24
CA LEU A 131 38.52 23.38 19.54
C LEU A 131 39.81 23.89 20.09
N ARG A 132 40.69 23.04 20.61
CA ARG A 132 42.01 23.33 21.11
C ARG A 132 43.06 22.75 20.16
N ILE A 133 44.09 23.55 19.85
CA ILE A 133 45.30 23.08 19.18
C ILE A 133 46.49 23.36 20.12
N SER A 134 47.32 22.35 20.30
CA SER A 134 48.55 22.44 21.12
C SER A 134 49.75 21.94 20.33
N GLY A 135 50.82 22.72 20.26
CA GLY A 135 52.08 22.34 19.62
C GLY A 135 53.28 22.85 20.35
N GLY A 136 54.41 22.14 20.21
CA GLY A 136 55.68 22.49 20.83
C GLY A 136 56.48 23.50 19.99
N LEU A 137 56.99 24.52 20.64
CA LEU A 137 57.98 25.49 20.10
C LEU A 137 59.36 25.14 20.65
N PRO A 138 60.37 24.83 19.81
CA PRO A 138 61.70 24.61 20.26
C PRO A 138 62.31 25.95 20.75
N ALA A 139 62.69 25.98 22.01
CA ALA A 139 63.39 27.13 22.62
C ALA A 139 64.74 26.68 23.22
N GLU A 140 65.67 27.58 23.45
CA GLU A 140 67.02 27.23 24.02
C GLU A 140 66.85 26.54 25.39
N GLY A 141 66.95 25.19 25.41
CA GLY A 141 67.01 24.37 26.62
C GLY A 141 65.67 23.75 27.11
N GLU A 142 64.57 24.28 26.72
CA GLU A 142 63.26 23.76 27.11
C GLU A 142 62.23 23.80 25.97
N THR A 143 61.28 22.88 25.94
CA THR A 143 60.17 22.91 24.98
C THR A 143 59.05 23.79 25.54
N MET A 144 58.77 24.89 24.82
CA MET A 144 57.56 25.67 25.12
C MET A 144 56.38 25.14 24.37
N TYR A 145 55.21 25.23 24.96
CA TYR A 145 53.97 24.81 24.34
C TYR A 145 53.06 26.00 24.08
N LEU A 146 52.69 26.15 22.81
CA LEU A 146 51.71 27.13 22.40
C LEU A 146 50.38 26.42 22.27
N GLU A 147 49.37 26.89 22.99
CA GLU A 147 48.04 26.37 22.99
C GLU A 147 47.07 27.47 22.56
N ALA A 148 46.17 27.15 21.66
CA ALA A 148 45.14 28.07 21.20
C ALA A 148 43.78 27.39 21.20
N ALA A 149 42.74 28.12 21.61
CA ALA A 149 41.38 27.63 21.64
C ALA A 149 40.46 28.56 20.86
N HIS A 150 39.52 27.92 20.16
CA HIS A 150 38.46 28.58 19.37
C HIS A 150 37.09 28.08 19.77
N ASP A 151 36.13 29.01 19.95
CA ASP A 151 34.75 28.71 20.37
C ASP A 151 33.93 28.16 19.18
N ILE A 152 33.68 26.88 19.20
CA ILE A 152 32.88 26.17 18.20
C ILE A 152 31.44 25.88 18.64
N THR A 153 30.99 26.54 19.70
CA THR A 153 29.62 26.34 20.28
C THR A 153 28.56 26.59 19.23
N ALA A 154 28.74 27.56 18.34
CA ALA A 154 27.81 27.86 17.27
C ALA A 154 27.52 26.66 16.34
N ILE A 155 28.52 25.77 16.13
CA ILE A 155 28.36 24.55 15.31
C ILE A 155 27.38 23.57 16.00
N TYR A 156 27.53 23.38 17.30
CA TYR A 156 26.68 22.53 18.13
C TYR A 156 25.28 23.11 18.26
N GLU A 157 25.13 24.40 18.51
CA GLU A 157 23.85 25.09 18.55
C GLU A 157 23.11 25.01 17.21
N ASN A 158 23.83 25.15 16.10
CA ASN A 158 23.23 25.04 14.77
C ASN A 158 22.71 23.62 14.49
N ARG A 159 23.45 22.58 14.90
CA ARG A 159 23.00 21.20 14.88
C ARG A 159 21.68 21.02 15.66
N ASP A 160 21.64 21.59 16.87
CA ASP A 160 20.45 21.44 17.74
C ASP A 160 19.26 22.23 17.19
N ARG A 161 19.48 23.41 16.62
CA ARG A 161 18.43 24.15 15.88
C ARG A 161 17.92 23.37 14.68
N GLN A 162 18.83 22.78 13.90
CA GLN A 162 18.45 21.91 12.77
C GLN A 162 17.64 20.70 13.24
N GLN A 163 18.06 20.00 14.31
CA GLN A 163 17.32 18.89 14.86
C GLN A 163 15.88 19.27 15.26
N ASN A 164 15.70 20.42 15.91
CA ASN A 164 14.39 20.92 16.31
C ASN A 164 13.51 21.27 15.10
N ALA A 165 14.10 21.91 14.08
CA ALA A 165 13.40 22.20 12.83
C ALA A 165 12.94 20.91 12.12
N TYR A 166 13.85 19.92 12.00
CA TYR A 166 13.52 18.63 11.40
C TYR A 166 12.45 17.85 12.19
N ARG A 167 12.47 17.92 13.54
CA ARG A 167 11.41 17.32 14.38
C ARG A 167 10.06 17.95 14.09
N ALA A 168 9.99 19.27 13.97
CA ALA A 168 8.74 19.96 13.64
C ALA A 168 8.21 19.57 12.26
N VAL A 169 9.08 19.57 11.23
CA VAL A 169 8.74 19.15 9.88
C VAL A 169 8.32 17.68 9.84
N PHE A 170 9.01 16.81 10.57
CA PHE A 170 8.67 15.40 10.69
C PHE A 170 7.25 15.17 11.23
N LEU A 171 6.92 15.83 12.35
CA LEU A 171 5.60 15.72 12.97
C LEU A 171 4.49 16.24 12.04
N LEU A 172 4.74 17.37 11.35
CA LEU A 172 3.80 17.90 10.37
C LEU A 172 3.59 16.94 9.19
N THR A 173 4.67 16.40 8.66
CA THR A 173 4.64 15.42 7.55
C THR A 173 3.90 14.17 7.95
N MET A 174 4.15 13.63 9.16
CA MET A 174 3.46 12.45 9.69
C MET A 174 1.96 12.69 9.84
N LEU A 175 1.56 13.86 10.37
CA LEU A 175 0.15 14.23 10.47
C LEU A 175 -0.51 14.30 9.08
N LEU A 176 0.13 14.99 8.14
CA LEU A 176 -0.38 15.11 6.76
C LEU A 176 -0.51 13.73 6.09
N CYS A 177 0.52 12.90 6.19
CA CYS A 177 0.49 11.53 5.65
C CYS A 177 -0.59 10.67 6.30
N ALA A 178 -0.83 10.81 7.61
CA ALA A 178 -1.89 10.08 8.30
C ALA A 178 -3.28 10.47 7.75
N VAL A 179 -3.55 11.76 7.56
CA VAL A 179 -4.80 12.26 6.99
C VAL A 179 -4.98 11.79 5.56
N LEU A 180 -3.96 11.91 4.72
CA LEU A 180 -4.00 11.48 3.32
C LEU A 180 -4.20 9.96 3.20
N ALA A 181 -3.43 9.16 3.95
CA ALA A 181 -3.54 7.71 3.95
C ALA A 181 -4.91 7.24 4.43
N TYR A 182 -5.47 7.88 5.46
CA TYR A 182 -6.83 7.59 5.95
C TYR A 182 -7.89 7.91 4.89
N SER A 183 -7.81 9.11 4.29
CA SER A 183 -8.73 9.55 3.24
C SER A 183 -8.70 8.63 2.03
N MET A 184 -7.50 8.31 1.53
CA MET A 184 -7.30 7.43 0.38
C MET A 184 -7.78 6.00 0.67
N SER A 185 -7.50 5.49 1.86
CA SER A 185 -8.01 4.19 2.31
C SER A 185 -9.54 4.17 2.39
N PHE A 186 -10.17 5.27 2.78
CA PHE A 186 -11.63 5.38 2.82
C PHE A 186 -12.23 5.35 1.40
N VAL A 187 -11.66 6.11 0.47
CA VAL A 187 -12.13 6.19 -0.93
C VAL A 187 -12.01 4.84 -1.64
N LEU A 188 -10.87 4.14 -1.49
CA LEU A 188 -10.63 2.84 -2.14
C LEU A 188 -11.42 1.69 -1.51
N THR A 189 -11.54 1.64 -0.18
CA THR A 189 -12.10 0.46 0.50
C THR A 189 -13.63 0.47 0.55
N ARG A 190 -14.28 1.63 0.57
CA ARG A 190 -15.73 1.73 0.65
C ARG A 190 -16.47 1.08 -0.54
N PRO A 191 -16.05 1.29 -1.80
CA PRO A 191 -16.63 0.59 -2.94
C PRO A 191 -16.47 -0.93 -2.86
N LEU A 192 -15.29 -1.42 -2.47
CA LEU A 192 -15.04 -2.86 -2.32
C LEU A 192 -15.91 -3.50 -1.25
N ASP A 193 -16.13 -2.83 -0.12
CA ASP A 193 -17.08 -3.28 0.92
C ASP A 193 -18.52 -3.37 0.36
N ARG A 194 -18.91 -2.45 -0.54
CA ARG A 194 -20.23 -2.47 -1.17
C ARG A 194 -20.39 -3.66 -2.13
N LEU A 195 -19.37 -3.94 -2.94
CA LEU A 195 -19.34 -5.13 -3.80
C LEU A 195 -19.37 -6.43 -2.99
N SER A 196 -18.58 -6.51 -1.92
CA SER A 196 -18.57 -7.68 -1.03
C SER A 196 -19.92 -7.91 -0.34
N ARG A 197 -20.62 -6.83 0.07
CA ARG A 197 -22.00 -6.94 0.57
C ARG A 197 -22.95 -7.41 -0.51
N GLY A 198 -22.82 -6.87 -1.73
CA GLY A 198 -23.63 -7.27 -2.88
C GLY A 198 -23.52 -8.76 -3.18
N THR A 199 -22.32 -9.32 -3.13
CA THR A 199 -22.11 -10.75 -3.31
C THR A 199 -22.88 -11.59 -2.27
N ARG A 200 -22.89 -11.14 -1.01
CA ARG A 200 -23.63 -11.80 0.07
C ARG A 200 -25.15 -11.67 -0.10
N GLU A 201 -25.63 -10.52 -0.56
CA GLU A 201 -27.06 -10.30 -0.85
C GLU A 201 -27.53 -11.25 -1.96
N ILE A 202 -26.78 -11.35 -3.05
CA ILE A 202 -27.08 -12.27 -4.16
C ILE A 202 -27.07 -13.73 -3.68
N ALA A 203 -26.08 -14.13 -2.88
CA ALA A 203 -26.00 -15.47 -2.31
C ALA A 203 -27.15 -15.80 -1.36
N ARG A 204 -27.81 -14.80 -0.77
CA ARG A 204 -29.02 -14.96 0.06
C ARG A 204 -30.32 -14.94 -0.75
N GLY A 205 -30.23 -14.85 -2.08
CA GLY A 205 -31.40 -14.83 -2.96
C GLY A 205 -31.88 -13.44 -3.36
N ASN A 206 -31.28 -12.35 -2.87
CA ASN A 206 -31.62 -11.00 -3.32
C ASN A 206 -30.94 -10.68 -4.67
N LEU A 207 -31.48 -11.28 -5.74
CA LEU A 207 -30.93 -11.15 -7.10
C LEU A 207 -31.15 -9.75 -7.70
N ALA A 208 -32.03 -8.93 -7.12
CA ALA A 208 -32.29 -7.56 -7.54
C ALA A 208 -31.22 -6.56 -7.07
N PHE A 209 -30.30 -6.97 -6.18
CA PHE A 209 -29.25 -6.10 -5.71
C PHE A 209 -28.34 -5.65 -6.87
N ARG A 210 -27.98 -4.34 -6.85
CA ARG A 210 -27.00 -3.75 -7.77
C ARG A 210 -26.00 -2.91 -6.96
N SER A 211 -24.74 -2.96 -7.38
CA SER A 211 -23.67 -2.22 -6.71
C SER A 211 -23.84 -0.70 -6.89
N GLY A 212 -24.22 -0.27 -8.08
CA GLY A 212 -24.49 1.13 -8.42
C GLY A 212 -23.30 2.05 -8.22
N ILE A 213 -22.06 1.52 -8.22
CA ILE A 213 -20.84 2.33 -8.09
C ILE A 213 -20.53 2.92 -9.45
N ARG A 214 -20.47 4.25 -9.51
CA ARG A 214 -20.08 5.01 -10.70
C ARG A 214 -18.69 5.59 -10.46
N SER A 215 -17.67 4.94 -11.00
CA SER A 215 -16.28 5.41 -11.01
C SER A 215 -15.71 5.21 -12.40
N GLY A 216 -14.77 6.04 -12.82
CA GLY A 216 -14.06 5.92 -14.11
C GLY A 216 -12.84 5.01 -14.06
N ASP A 217 -12.57 4.36 -12.95
CA ASP A 217 -11.41 3.52 -12.67
C ASP A 217 -11.73 2.01 -12.78
N GLU A 218 -10.79 1.17 -12.37
CA GLU A 218 -10.92 -0.29 -12.33
C GLU A 218 -12.05 -0.74 -11.40
N ILE A 219 -12.33 0.02 -10.35
CA ILE A 219 -13.42 -0.27 -9.41
C ILE A 219 -14.78 -0.07 -10.10
N GLY A 220 -14.91 0.99 -10.90
CA GLY A 220 -16.12 1.22 -11.69
C GLY A 220 -16.34 0.12 -12.73
N ARG A 221 -15.28 -0.36 -13.38
CA ARG A 221 -15.35 -1.49 -14.33
C ARG A 221 -15.79 -2.77 -13.63
N LEU A 222 -15.17 -3.10 -12.50
CA LEU A 222 -15.55 -4.26 -11.68
C LEU A 222 -17.02 -4.20 -11.23
N SER A 223 -17.50 -3.00 -10.88
CA SER A 223 -18.91 -2.76 -10.52
C SER A 223 -19.85 -3.06 -11.68
N MET A 224 -19.53 -2.60 -12.89
CA MET A 224 -20.35 -2.88 -14.09
C MET A 224 -20.38 -4.38 -14.41
N ASP A 225 -19.26 -5.07 -14.30
CA ASP A 225 -19.19 -6.51 -14.55
C ASP A 225 -19.97 -7.31 -13.51
N PHE A 226 -19.89 -6.92 -12.24
CA PHE A 226 -20.69 -7.46 -11.17
C PHE A 226 -22.20 -7.29 -11.43
N ASP A 227 -22.65 -6.09 -11.79
CA ASP A 227 -24.05 -5.79 -12.06
C ASP A 227 -24.56 -6.54 -13.29
N ARG A 228 -23.71 -6.75 -14.32
CA ARG A 228 -24.01 -7.56 -15.49
C ARG A 228 -24.17 -9.05 -15.14
N MET A 229 -23.26 -9.56 -14.30
CA MET A 229 -23.34 -10.93 -13.79
C MET A 229 -24.65 -11.13 -12.98
N ALA A 230 -24.95 -10.22 -12.06
CA ALA A 230 -26.17 -10.27 -11.26
C ALA A 230 -27.44 -10.26 -12.11
N LYS A 231 -27.47 -9.43 -13.18
CA LYS A 231 -28.59 -9.38 -14.13
C LYS A 231 -28.77 -10.70 -14.90
N ARG A 232 -27.65 -11.32 -15.29
CA ARG A 232 -27.73 -12.63 -15.97
C ARG A 232 -28.26 -13.72 -15.03
N LEU A 233 -27.76 -13.73 -13.79
CA LEU A 233 -28.21 -14.71 -12.80
C LEU A 233 -29.70 -14.55 -12.49
N GLU A 234 -30.16 -13.32 -12.29
CA GLU A 234 -31.60 -13.04 -12.09
C GLU A 234 -32.46 -13.55 -13.25
N ARG A 235 -32.00 -13.35 -14.50
CA ARG A 235 -32.70 -13.84 -15.69
C ARG A 235 -32.74 -15.36 -15.71
N ASN A 236 -31.60 -16.01 -15.50
CA ASN A 236 -31.52 -17.48 -15.53
C ASN A 236 -32.41 -18.12 -14.46
N VAL A 237 -32.47 -17.55 -13.25
CA VAL A 237 -33.33 -18.03 -12.18
C VAL A 237 -34.81 -17.87 -12.57
N ARG A 238 -35.24 -16.73 -13.12
CA ARG A 238 -36.59 -16.51 -13.60
C ARG A 238 -36.99 -17.48 -14.73
N GLU A 239 -36.06 -17.70 -15.68
CA GLU A 239 -36.28 -18.65 -16.79
C GLU A 239 -36.46 -20.09 -16.25
N LEU A 240 -35.67 -20.46 -15.23
CA LEU A 240 -35.79 -21.76 -14.57
C LEU A 240 -37.12 -21.88 -13.81
N GLU A 241 -37.50 -20.89 -13.02
CA GLU A 241 -38.79 -20.86 -12.31
C GLU A 241 -39.96 -21.00 -13.28
N GLN A 242 -39.97 -20.30 -14.40
CA GLN A 242 -40.99 -20.41 -15.44
C GLN A 242 -40.98 -21.79 -16.12
N ALA A 243 -39.81 -22.40 -16.29
CA ALA A 243 -39.72 -23.74 -16.85
C ALA A 243 -40.30 -24.77 -15.88
N VAL A 244 -39.98 -24.67 -14.59
CA VAL A 244 -40.58 -25.55 -13.55
C VAL A 244 -42.10 -25.39 -13.48
N GLU A 245 -42.60 -24.15 -13.47
CA GLU A 245 -44.05 -23.88 -13.46
C GLU A 245 -44.78 -24.46 -14.70
N ARG A 246 -44.15 -24.36 -15.88
CA ARG A 246 -44.69 -24.98 -17.11
C ARG A 246 -44.73 -26.51 -16.99
N GLN A 247 -43.66 -27.10 -16.45
CA GLN A 247 -43.58 -28.55 -16.23
C GLN A 247 -44.63 -29.04 -15.24
N GLU A 248 -44.80 -28.33 -14.11
CA GLU A 248 -45.83 -28.67 -13.11
C GLU A 248 -47.23 -28.59 -13.69
N ARG A 249 -47.55 -27.53 -14.44
CA ARG A 249 -48.86 -27.41 -15.14
C ARG A 249 -49.07 -28.52 -16.15
N PHE A 250 -48.05 -28.85 -16.92
CA PHE A 250 -48.13 -29.95 -17.89
C PHE A 250 -48.39 -31.29 -17.20
N VAL A 251 -47.64 -31.66 -16.17
CA VAL A 251 -47.82 -32.90 -15.41
C VAL A 251 -49.22 -32.97 -14.77
N GLY A 252 -49.66 -31.86 -14.17
CA GLY A 252 -50.98 -31.78 -13.55
C GLY A 252 -52.12 -32.00 -14.57
N SER A 253 -52.07 -31.30 -15.71
CA SER A 253 -53.04 -31.43 -16.80
C SER A 253 -53.06 -32.84 -17.37
N PHE A 254 -51.88 -33.40 -17.62
CA PHE A 254 -51.74 -34.74 -18.17
C PHE A 254 -52.28 -35.82 -17.21
N THR A 255 -52.01 -35.73 -15.92
CA THR A 255 -52.50 -36.62 -14.89
C THR A 255 -54.04 -36.63 -14.87
N HIS A 256 -54.63 -35.42 -14.98
CA HIS A 256 -56.11 -35.30 -15.01
C HIS A 256 -56.70 -35.93 -16.26
N GLU A 257 -56.13 -35.72 -17.44
CA GLU A 257 -56.56 -36.28 -18.72
C GLU A 257 -56.43 -37.83 -18.79
N LEU A 258 -55.46 -38.43 -18.08
CA LEU A 258 -55.30 -39.87 -17.94
C LEU A 258 -56.27 -40.46 -16.94
N LYS A 259 -56.52 -39.79 -15.81
CA LYS A 259 -57.39 -40.33 -14.74
C LYS A 259 -58.82 -40.64 -15.21
N THR A 260 -59.37 -39.75 -16.02
CA THR A 260 -60.73 -39.87 -16.50
C THR A 260 -60.95 -41.16 -17.33
N PRO A 261 -60.22 -41.43 -18.42
CA PRO A 261 -60.41 -42.66 -19.20
C PRO A 261 -60.03 -43.92 -18.41
N MET A 262 -58.98 -43.86 -17.56
CA MET A 262 -58.64 -44.99 -16.69
C MET A 262 -59.79 -45.37 -15.72
N THR A 263 -60.40 -44.36 -15.11
CA THR A 263 -61.57 -44.63 -14.21
C THR A 263 -62.71 -45.25 -14.95
N SER A 264 -63.00 -44.82 -16.17
CA SER A 264 -64.06 -45.43 -17.03
C SER A 264 -63.69 -46.86 -17.38
N VAL A 265 -62.49 -47.15 -17.84
CA VAL A 265 -62.02 -48.51 -18.16
C VAL A 265 -62.13 -49.43 -16.95
N ILE A 266 -61.69 -49.00 -15.77
CA ILE A 266 -61.76 -49.79 -14.53
C ILE A 266 -63.19 -49.98 -14.14
N GLY A 267 -64.06 -48.99 -14.22
CA GLY A 267 -65.45 -49.06 -13.87
C GLY A 267 -66.26 -50.05 -14.75
N TYR A 268 -66.11 -50.01 -16.08
CA TYR A 268 -66.73 -50.93 -17.01
C TYR A 268 -66.15 -52.36 -16.91
N ALA A 269 -64.83 -52.45 -16.65
CA ALA A 269 -64.21 -53.76 -16.39
C ALA A 269 -64.74 -54.41 -15.09
N ASP A 270 -64.94 -53.61 -14.03
CA ASP A 270 -65.52 -54.10 -12.78
C ASP A 270 -67.01 -54.48 -12.94
N LEU A 271 -67.76 -53.74 -13.75
CA LEU A 271 -69.13 -54.05 -14.11
C LEU A 271 -69.21 -55.42 -14.80
N LEU A 272 -68.33 -55.66 -15.78
CA LEU A 272 -68.28 -57.00 -16.47
C LEU A 272 -67.86 -58.12 -15.53
N ARG A 273 -67.10 -57.85 -14.49
CA ARG A 273 -66.62 -58.85 -13.53
C ARG A 273 -67.66 -59.19 -12.44
N SER A 274 -68.40 -58.20 -11.94
CA SER A 274 -69.18 -58.28 -10.69
C SER A 274 -70.63 -58.50 -10.86
N ARG A 275 -71.22 -58.48 -12.11
CA ARG A 275 -72.64 -58.64 -12.37
C ARG A 275 -72.90 -59.58 -13.56
N GLU A 276 -74.02 -60.30 -13.49
CA GLU A 276 -74.56 -60.92 -14.69
C GLU A 276 -75.25 -59.86 -15.54
N LEU A 277 -74.73 -59.68 -16.77
CA LEU A 277 -75.20 -58.68 -17.73
C LEU A 277 -75.86 -59.34 -18.93
N SER A 278 -76.82 -58.68 -19.53
CA SER A 278 -77.36 -59.07 -20.82
C SER A 278 -76.25 -59.02 -21.91
N GLU A 279 -76.42 -59.68 -23.04
CA GLU A 279 -75.47 -59.71 -24.14
C GLU A 279 -75.20 -58.27 -24.69
N GLU A 280 -76.23 -57.47 -24.74
CA GLU A 280 -76.16 -56.08 -25.20
C GLU A 280 -75.34 -55.21 -24.21
N GLU A 281 -75.61 -55.29 -22.92
CA GLU A 281 -74.84 -54.55 -21.87
C GLU A 281 -73.38 -54.99 -21.81
N ARG A 282 -73.08 -56.26 -22.05
CA ARG A 282 -71.75 -56.82 -22.13
C ARG A 282 -70.99 -56.25 -23.31
N GLN A 283 -71.63 -56.18 -24.48
CA GLN A 283 -71.05 -55.61 -25.69
C GLN A 283 -70.79 -54.11 -25.55
N ASP A 284 -71.72 -53.39 -24.95
CA ASP A 284 -71.57 -51.96 -24.70
C ASP A 284 -70.39 -51.68 -23.73
N ALA A 285 -70.33 -52.42 -22.62
CA ALA A 285 -69.20 -52.26 -21.67
C ALA A 285 -67.82 -52.55 -22.33
N ALA A 286 -67.75 -53.60 -23.17
CA ALA A 286 -66.55 -53.95 -23.91
C ALA A 286 -66.14 -52.81 -24.92
N ASN A 287 -67.16 -52.26 -25.63
CA ASN A 287 -66.97 -51.17 -26.55
C ASN A 287 -66.46 -49.91 -25.85
N TYR A 288 -66.99 -49.59 -24.65
CA TYR A 288 -66.46 -48.45 -23.86
C TYR A 288 -64.99 -48.65 -23.42
N ILE A 289 -64.70 -49.89 -22.92
CA ILE A 289 -63.28 -50.20 -22.55
C ILE A 289 -62.34 -50.03 -23.76
N PHE A 290 -62.73 -50.54 -24.91
CA PHE A 290 -61.96 -50.45 -26.14
C PHE A 290 -61.78 -49.00 -26.59
N SER A 291 -62.88 -48.23 -26.60
CA SER A 291 -62.83 -46.82 -27.04
C SER A 291 -61.93 -45.94 -26.11
N GLU A 292 -62.03 -46.12 -24.78
CA GLU A 292 -61.17 -45.38 -23.82
C GLU A 292 -59.72 -45.90 -23.85
N GLY A 293 -59.53 -47.22 -24.12
CA GLY A 293 -58.16 -47.73 -24.36
C GLY A 293 -57.51 -47.12 -25.58
N LYS A 294 -58.22 -46.97 -26.70
CA LYS A 294 -57.70 -46.23 -27.89
C LYS A 294 -57.51 -44.76 -27.66
N ARG A 295 -58.28 -44.15 -26.76
CA ARG A 295 -58.05 -42.74 -26.34
C ARG A 295 -56.74 -42.59 -25.55
N LEU A 296 -56.48 -43.55 -24.62
CA LEU A 296 -55.24 -43.59 -23.86
C LEU A 296 -54.00 -43.79 -24.75
N GLU A 297 -54.07 -44.68 -25.73
CA GLU A 297 -53.03 -44.92 -26.74
C GLU A 297 -52.69 -43.62 -27.48
N ARG A 298 -53.70 -42.90 -28.01
CA ARG A 298 -53.53 -41.62 -28.68
C ARG A 298 -52.94 -40.56 -27.79
N LEU A 299 -53.33 -40.52 -26.49
CA LEU A 299 -52.72 -39.58 -25.52
C LEU A 299 -51.25 -39.91 -25.28
N SER A 300 -50.85 -41.18 -25.19
CA SER A 300 -49.47 -41.63 -25.03
C SER A 300 -48.61 -41.26 -26.25
N LEU A 301 -49.13 -41.48 -27.46
CA LEU A 301 -48.41 -41.09 -28.70
C LEU A 301 -48.20 -39.57 -28.78
N LYS A 302 -49.22 -38.76 -28.46
CA LYS A 302 -49.07 -37.29 -28.40
C LYS A 302 -48.04 -36.83 -27.37
N LEU A 303 -47.95 -37.56 -26.24
CA LEU A 303 -46.92 -37.26 -25.24
C LEU A 303 -45.51 -37.53 -25.77
N LEU A 304 -45.35 -38.65 -26.52
CA LEU A 304 -44.08 -38.99 -27.16
C LEU A 304 -43.69 -37.92 -28.21
N ASP A 305 -44.65 -37.46 -29.01
CA ASP A 305 -44.43 -36.40 -30.01
C ASP A 305 -43.96 -35.10 -29.36
N ILE A 306 -44.58 -34.69 -28.23
CA ILE A 306 -44.17 -33.50 -27.46
C ILE A 306 -42.75 -33.70 -26.94
N TYR A 307 -42.44 -34.86 -26.35
CA TYR A 307 -41.10 -35.15 -25.80
C TYR A 307 -40.01 -35.11 -26.88
N VAL A 308 -40.28 -35.70 -28.04
CA VAL A 308 -39.36 -35.66 -29.20
C VAL A 308 -39.18 -34.24 -29.73
N ALA A 309 -40.28 -33.47 -29.81
CA ALA A 309 -40.24 -32.09 -30.26
C ALA A 309 -39.45 -31.18 -29.32
N GLU A 310 -39.54 -31.38 -27.99
CA GLU A 310 -38.72 -30.64 -26.99
C GLU A 310 -37.25 -30.99 -27.06
N GLN A 311 -36.88 -32.23 -27.42
CA GLN A 311 -35.48 -32.64 -27.56
C GLN A 311 -34.87 -32.21 -28.92
N THR A 312 -35.69 -32.03 -29.94
CA THR A 312 -35.21 -31.62 -31.25
C THR A 312 -35.05 -30.13 -31.32
N ARG A 313 -33.80 -29.66 -31.32
CA ARG A 313 -33.48 -28.24 -31.60
C ARG A 313 -33.95 -27.92 -33.02
N LEU A 314 -35.05 -27.17 -33.15
CA LEU A 314 -35.52 -26.67 -34.43
C LEU A 314 -34.40 -25.80 -35.04
N GLN A 315 -33.77 -26.29 -36.07
CA GLN A 315 -32.87 -25.49 -36.91
C GLN A 315 -33.71 -24.77 -37.94
N LEU A 316 -33.94 -23.48 -37.71
CA LEU A 316 -34.64 -22.64 -38.67
C LEU A 316 -33.68 -22.36 -39.84
N SER A 317 -34.06 -22.83 -41.02
CA SER A 317 -33.39 -22.48 -42.30
C SER A 317 -34.36 -21.73 -43.20
N LEU A 318 -33.81 -20.81 -43.99
CA LEU A 318 -34.57 -20.05 -44.99
C LEU A 318 -34.90 -20.98 -46.16
N HIS A 319 -36.19 -21.31 -46.31
CA HIS A 319 -36.72 -22.04 -47.46
C HIS A 319 -37.64 -21.16 -48.30
N SER A 320 -37.57 -21.31 -49.59
CA SER A 320 -38.57 -20.71 -50.50
C SER A 320 -39.93 -21.36 -50.33
N PRO A 321 -41.04 -20.61 -50.24
CA PRO A 321 -42.37 -21.19 -50.17
C PRO A 321 -42.66 -22.19 -51.29
N GLY A 322 -42.11 -22.00 -52.49
CA GLY A 322 -42.28 -22.96 -53.62
C GLY A 322 -41.61 -24.30 -53.34
N GLN A 323 -40.43 -24.32 -52.74
CA GLN A 323 -39.74 -25.56 -52.37
C GLN A 323 -40.54 -26.37 -51.31
N ILE A 324 -41.13 -25.67 -50.34
CA ILE A 324 -41.93 -26.32 -49.32
C ILE A 324 -43.20 -27.01 -49.95
N VAL A 325 -43.80 -26.33 -50.90
CA VAL A 325 -45.00 -26.91 -51.62
C VAL A 325 -44.60 -28.10 -52.46
N GLU A 326 -43.46 -28.04 -53.17
CA GLU A 326 -42.96 -29.17 -53.98
C GLU A 326 -42.56 -30.37 -53.07
N ASP A 327 -41.91 -30.16 -51.98
CA ASP A 327 -41.53 -31.23 -51.03
C ASP A 327 -42.80 -31.89 -50.43
N VAL A 328 -43.78 -31.10 -49.98
CA VAL A 328 -45.06 -31.63 -49.48
C VAL A 328 -45.84 -32.35 -50.52
N ALA A 329 -45.91 -31.82 -51.78
CA ALA A 329 -46.58 -32.48 -52.89
C ALA A 329 -45.93 -33.82 -53.23
N GLY A 330 -44.60 -33.90 -53.25
CA GLY A 330 -43.84 -35.13 -53.50
C GLY A 330 -44.11 -36.21 -52.43
N HIS A 331 -44.16 -35.82 -51.16
CA HIS A 331 -44.48 -36.75 -50.05
C HIS A 331 -45.93 -37.26 -50.09
N LEU A 332 -46.86 -36.41 -50.49
CA LEU A 332 -48.28 -36.82 -50.62
C LEU A 332 -48.50 -37.76 -51.80
N GLN A 333 -47.82 -37.52 -52.94
CA GLN A 333 -47.89 -38.44 -54.07
C GLN A 333 -47.36 -39.83 -53.75
N ALA A 334 -46.24 -39.94 -53.07
CA ALA A 334 -45.66 -41.22 -52.63
C ALA A 334 -46.60 -42.01 -51.68
N GLY A 335 -47.42 -41.34 -50.87
CA GLY A 335 -48.36 -41.97 -49.95
C GLY A 335 -49.71 -42.36 -50.60
N TYR A 336 -49.97 -41.96 -51.82
CA TYR A 336 -51.17 -42.33 -52.60
C TYR A 336 -50.97 -43.52 -53.60
N GLU A 337 -49.70 -43.90 -53.82
CA GLU A 337 -49.33 -45.01 -54.71
C GLU A 337 -49.20 -46.36 -53.97
N GLU A 338 -49.35 -46.39 -52.65
CA GLU A 338 -49.58 -47.62 -51.85
C GLU A 338 -51.05 -47.79 -51.48
#